data_db81efca6a1af8bf3099439e7b1e7987
#
_entry.id   db81efca6a1af8bf3099439e7b1e7987
#
_cell.length_a   1.000
_cell.length_b   1.000
_cell.length_c   1.000
_cell.angle_alpha   90.00
_cell.angle_beta   90.00
_cell.angle_gamma   90.00
#
_symmetry.space_group_name_H-M   'P 1'
#
loop_
_entity.id
_entity.type
_entity.pdbx_description
1 polymer ?
#
loop_
_entity_poly.entity_id
_entity_poly.type
_entity_poly.pdbx_seq_one_letter_code
_entity_poly.pdbx_strand_id
1 'polypeptide(L)'
;MSEDAPVQEIQEVRVDVANLYREEVYTDLRVATIRVLVPVKQDGTQDPSRETLFSGQTTLLSQAGPLPVECPIEAKNLQEAAAKFPAAMKEAVDRLIEEAREIRRREASRIVVPGGPLPGAGGMPGGGILGGGGRR
;
A
#
# COMPACT_ATOMS: atom_id res chain seq x y z
N MET A 1 12.78 -1.31 32.29
CA MET A 1 12.27 -2.21 31.36
C MET A 1 12.27 -1.62 30.02
N SER A 2 12.79 -2.32 29.10
CA SER A 2 12.91 -1.78 27.78
C SER A 2 11.54 -1.52 27.17
N GLU A 3 10.58 -2.29 27.55
CA GLU A 3 9.27 -2.12 26.98
C GLU A 3 8.62 -0.82 27.44
N ASP A 4 9.28 -0.09 28.30
CA ASP A 4 8.73 1.19 28.70
C ASP A 4 8.62 2.16 27.55
N ALA A 5 9.55 2.10 26.60
CA ALA A 5 9.51 3.03 25.49
C ALA A 5 8.21 2.91 24.69
N PRO A 6 7.79 1.72 24.27
CA PRO A 6 6.51 1.62 23.58
C PRO A 6 5.34 2.08 24.44
N VAL A 7 5.39 1.77 25.73
CA VAL A 7 4.31 2.18 26.60
C VAL A 7 4.25 3.70 26.69
N GLN A 8 5.40 4.34 26.77
CA GLN A 8 5.41 5.79 26.81
C GLN A 8 4.83 6.42 25.56
N GLU A 9 5.15 5.83 24.41
CA GLU A 9 4.60 6.35 23.18
C GLU A 9 3.09 6.20 23.15
N ILE A 10 2.59 5.09 23.65
CA ILE A 10 1.15 4.89 23.68
C ILE A 10 0.48 5.96 24.56
N GLN A 11 1.14 6.37 25.62
CA GLN A 11 0.57 7.38 26.49
C GLN A 11 0.32 8.70 25.79
N GLU A 12 1.04 8.95 24.70
CA GLU A 12 0.87 10.16 23.93
C GLU A 12 -0.24 10.05 22.88
N VAL A 13 -0.85 8.89 22.75
CA VAL A 13 -1.88 8.71 21.74
C VAL A 13 -3.14 9.43 22.16
N ARG A 14 -3.62 10.30 21.30
CA ARG A 14 -4.83 11.06 21.54
C ARG A 14 -5.67 11.02 20.28
N VAL A 15 -6.97 11.07 20.47
CA VAL A 15 -7.88 11.11 19.33
C VAL A 15 -7.88 12.52 18.76
N ASP A 16 -7.73 12.61 17.47
CA ASP A 16 -7.81 13.88 16.76
C ASP A 16 -9.27 14.22 16.54
N VAL A 17 -9.89 14.83 17.55
CA VAL A 17 -11.33 15.01 17.54
C VAL A 17 -11.79 16.00 16.49
N ALA A 18 -10.88 16.80 15.95
CA ALA A 18 -11.24 17.72 14.88
C ALA A 18 -11.35 17.05 13.54
N ASN A 19 -10.87 15.81 13.42
CA ASN A 19 -10.85 15.10 12.16
C ASN A 19 -11.46 13.71 12.27
N LEU A 20 -12.53 13.62 13.00
CA LEU A 20 -13.22 12.35 13.17
C LEU A 20 -14.06 12.01 11.95
N TYR A 21 -14.15 10.73 11.66
CA TYR A 21 -14.99 10.22 10.59
C TYR A 21 -15.75 9.01 11.08
N ARG A 22 -16.98 8.86 10.60
CA ARG A 22 -17.70 7.60 10.75
C ARG A 22 -17.38 6.75 9.55
N GLU A 23 -16.96 5.54 9.79
CA GLU A 23 -16.54 4.65 8.71
C GLU A 23 -17.65 3.67 8.40
N GLU A 24 -18.02 3.59 7.12
CA GLU A 24 -18.99 2.63 6.61
C GLU A 24 -18.31 1.80 5.54
N VAL A 25 -18.57 0.49 5.57
CA VAL A 25 -17.93 -0.41 4.64
C VAL A 25 -19.03 -1.14 3.87
N TYR A 26 -18.93 -1.08 2.56
CA TYR A 26 -19.87 -1.74 1.65
C TYR A 26 -19.10 -2.74 0.80
N THR A 27 -19.64 -3.93 0.68
CA THR A 27 -18.99 -4.97 -0.11
C THR A 27 -20.04 -5.73 -0.91
N ASP A 28 -19.63 -6.16 -2.11
CA ASP A 28 -20.49 -7.00 -2.92
C ASP A 28 -20.23 -8.49 -2.65
N LEU A 29 -19.38 -8.78 -1.67
CA LEU A 29 -19.01 -10.13 -1.28
C LEU A 29 -18.38 -10.91 -2.42
N ARG A 30 -17.83 -10.21 -3.40
CA ARG A 30 -17.18 -10.86 -4.53
C ARG A 30 -15.80 -10.26 -4.77
N VAL A 31 -15.74 -9.04 -5.29
CA VAL A 31 -14.45 -8.47 -5.65
C VAL A 31 -14.25 -7.07 -5.08
N ALA A 32 -15.31 -6.38 -4.70
CA ALA A 32 -15.22 -4.96 -4.40
C ALA A 32 -15.61 -4.67 -2.97
N THR A 33 -14.86 -3.78 -2.35
CA THR A 33 -15.20 -3.19 -1.07
C THR A 33 -15.05 -1.69 -1.23
N ILE A 34 -16.04 -0.95 -0.78
CA ILE A 34 -15.99 0.51 -0.78
C ILE A 34 -16.08 0.98 0.65
N ARG A 35 -15.11 1.78 1.05
CA ARG A 35 -15.09 2.37 2.38
C ARG A 35 -15.50 3.81 2.27
N VAL A 36 -16.44 4.22 3.09
CA VAL A 36 -16.96 5.57 3.10
C VAL A 36 -16.61 6.20 4.42
N LEU A 37 -15.96 7.36 4.37
CA LEU A 37 -15.58 8.10 5.57
C LEU A 37 -16.43 9.35 5.63
N VAL A 38 -17.41 9.34 6.52
CA VAL A 38 -18.33 10.46 6.69
C VAL A 38 -17.80 11.34 7.82
N PRO A 39 -17.46 12.59 7.54
CA PRO A 39 -16.93 13.44 8.59
C PRO A 39 -17.97 13.70 9.65
N VAL A 40 -17.54 13.66 10.91
CA VAL A 40 -18.46 13.88 12.02
C VAL A 40 -17.83 14.87 12.99
N LYS A 41 -18.71 15.51 13.75
CA LYS A 41 -18.30 16.38 14.83
C LYS A 41 -17.94 15.55 16.04
N GLN A 42 -17.46 16.23 17.09
CA GLN A 42 -17.03 15.52 18.28
C GLN A 42 -18.15 14.69 18.91
N ASP A 43 -19.39 15.13 18.74
CA ASP A 43 -20.52 14.40 19.29
C ASP A 43 -21.04 13.30 18.36
N GLY A 44 -20.38 13.11 17.24
CA GLY A 44 -20.75 12.02 16.32
C GLY A 44 -21.74 12.40 15.24
N THR A 45 -22.31 13.61 15.30
CA THR A 45 -23.21 14.02 14.24
C THR A 45 -22.42 14.44 13.01
N GLN A 46 -23.07 14.37 11.86
CA GLN A 46 -22.40 14.65 10.61
C GLN A 46 -21.92 16.09 10.55
N ASP A 47 -20.71 16.27 10.02
CA ASP A 47 -20.10 17.58 9.86
C ASP A 47 -20.20 18.00 8.41
N PRO A 48 -21.14 18.88 8.06
CA PRO A 48 -21.31 19.24 6.65
C PRO A 48 -20.22 20.14 6.09
N SER A 49 -19.33 20.65 6.94
CA SER A 49 -18.26 21.50 6.46
C SER A 49 -17.09 20.72 5.85
N ARG A 50 -17.05 19.41 6.01
CA ARG A 50 -16.00 18.57 5.46
C ARG A 50 -16.61 17.56 4.50
N GLU A 51 -15.80 17.11 3.56
CA GLU A 51 -16.28 16.22 2.51
C GLU A 51 -16.24 14.78 2.95
N THR A 52 -17.24 14.03 2.52
CA THR A 52 -17.22 12.58 2.64
C THR A 52 -16.19 12.02 1.67
N LEU A 53 -15.40 11.07 2.16
CA LEU A 53 -14.33 10.47 1.38
C LEU A 53 -14.71 9.04 1.03
N PHE A 54 -14.31 8.62 -0.17
CA PHE A 54 -14.58 7.28 -0.66
C PHE A 54 -13.27 6.62 -1.06
N SER A 55 -13.14 5.34 -0.75
CA SER A 55 -12.02 4.57 -1.23
C SER A 55 -12.50 3.20 -1.66
N GLY A 56 -11.80 2.63 -2.63
CA GLY A 56 -12.11 1.30 -3.11
C GLY A 56 -11.01 0.34 -2.76
N GLN A 57 -11.38 -0.91 -2.58
CA GLN A 57 -10.43 -1.94 -2.21
C GLN A 57 -10.80 -3.23 -2.91
N THR A 58 -9.79 -3.91 -3.45
CA THR A 58 -9.97 -5.21 -4.06
C THR A 58 -8.68 -6.00 -3.89
N THR A 59 -8.73 -7.28 -4.22
CA THR A 59 -7.56 -8.13 -4.17
C THR A 59 -7.36 -8.72 -5.56
N LEU A 60 -6.17 -8.53 -6.09
CA LEU A 60 -5.79 -9.08 -7.38
C LEU A 60 -4.96 -10.32 -7.18
N LEU A 61 -5.05 -11.23 -8.14
CA LEU A 61 -4.18 -12.39 -8.12
C LEU A 61 -2.96 -12.08 -8.96
N SER A 62 -1.80 -12.23 -8.35
CA SER A 62 -0.55 -12.03 -9.05
C SER A 62 0.29 -13.28 -8.94
N GLN A 63 1.40 -13.30 -9.67
CA GLN A 63 2.30 -14.44 -9.60
C GLN A 63 2.87 -14.61 -8.20
N ALA A 64 2.97 -13.51 -7.47
CA ALA A 64 3.49 -13.57 -6.11
C ALA A 64 2.39 -13.85 -5.09
N GLY A 65 1.15 -14.05 -5.54
CA GLY A 65 0.04 -14.31 -4.64
C GLY A 65 -0.96 -13.18 -4.66
N PRO A 66 -1.89 -13.19 -3.72
CA PRO A 66 -2.90 -12.13 -3.67
C PRO A 66 -2.26 -10.78 -3.40
N LEU A 67 -2.73 -9.79 -4.10
CA LEU A 67 -2.22 -8.43 -3.99
C LEU A 67 -3.37 -7.50 -3.67
N PRO A 68 -3.45 -6.98 -2.44
CA PRO A 68 -4.51 -6.03 -2.11
C PRO A 68 -4.23 -4.68 -2.74
N VAL A 69 -5.27 -4.08 -3.27
CA VAL A 69 -5.18 -2.77 -3.91
C VAL A 69 -6.23 -1.89 -3.28
N GLU A 70 -5.82 -0.71 -2.86
CA GLU A 70 -6.72 0.26 -2.27
C GLU A 70 -6.41 1.61 -2.89
N CYS A 71 -7.46 2.36 -3.23
CA CYS A 71 -7.27 3.67 -3.84
C CYS A 71 -8.43 4.59 -3.49
N PRO A 72 -8.19 5.89 -3.45
CA PRO A 72 -9.29 6.83 -3.26
C PRO A 72 -10.15 6.89 -4.52
N ILE A 73 -11.42 7.19 -4.32
CA ILE A 73 -12.37 7.36 -5.41
C ILE A 73 -13.05 8.71 -5.22
N GLU A 74 -12.93 9.57 -6.20
CA GLU A 74 -13.60 10.86 -6.14
C GLU A 74 -15.06 10.71 -6.51
N ALA A 75 -15.92 10.83 -5.51
CA ALA A 75 -17.33 10.60 -5.71
C ALA A 75 -18.11 11.43 -4.71
N LYS A 76 -19.37 11.69 -5.03
CA LYS A 76 -20.24 12.44 -4.16
C LYS A 76 -21.16 11.53 -3.35
N ASN A 77 -21.33 10.30 -3.79
CA ASN A 77 -22.19 9.34 -3.09
C ASN A 77 -21.73 7.95 -3.42
N LEU A 78 -22.35 6.98 -2.76
CA LEU A 78 -21.96 5.59 -2.94
C LEU A 78 -22.20 5.13 -4.37
N GLN A 79 -23.30 5.54 -4.97
CA GLN A 79 -23.60 5.12 -6.33
C GLN A 79 -22.52 5.58 -7.30
N GLU A 80 -22.08 6.81 -7.16
CA GLU A 80 -21.02 7.32 -8.03
C GLU A 80 -19.71 6.62 -7.75
N ALA A 81 -19.43 6.33 -6.48
CA ALA A 81 -18.19 5.61 -6.14
C ALA A 81 -18.19 4.24 -6.77
N ALA A 82 -19.33 3.54 -6.73
CA ALA A 82 -19.41 2.22 -7.35
C ALA A 82 -19.22 2.29 -8.85
N ALA A 83 -19.79 3.33 -9.49
CA ALA A 83 -19.64 3.48 -10.93
C ALA A 83 -18.20 3.77 -11.32
N LYS A 84 -17.49 4.51 -10.50
CA LYS A 84 -16.11 4.87 -10.78
C LYS A 84 -15.10 3.84 -10.30
N PHE A 85 -15.55 2.82 -9.60
CA PHE A 85 -14.67 1.83 -9.02
C PHE A 85 -13.75 1.18 -10.07
N PRO A 86 -14.26 0.71 -11.21
CA PRO A 86 -13.36 0.04 -12.16
C PRO A 86 -12.26 0.95 -12.69
N ALA A 87 -12.61 2.19 -13.00
CA ALA A 87 -11.61 3.11 -13.53
C ALA A 87 -10.58 3.47 -12.47
N ALA A 88 -11.02 3.66 -11.23
CA ALA A 88 -10.10 3.98 -10.15
C ALA A 88 -9.15 2.82 -9.88
N MET A 89 -9.66 1.59 -9.94
CA MET A 89 -8.82 0.42 -9.72
C MET A 89 -7.83 0.25 -10.86
N LYS A 90 -8.26 0.48 -12.10
CA LYS A 90 -7.35 0.37 -13.22
C LYS A 90 -6.20 1.36 -13.07
N GLU A 91 -6.52 2.58 -12.68
CA GLU A 91 -5.48 3.58 -12.50
C GLU A 91 -4.52 3.19 -11.40
N ALA A 92 -5.05 2.65 -10.30
CA ALA A 92 -4.20 2.24 -9.19
C ALA A 92 -3.28 1.10 -9.59
N VAL A 93 -3.80 0.14 -10.35
CA VAL A 93 -3.00 -0.99 -10.81
C VAL A 93 -1.92 -0.51 -11.78
N ASP A 94 -2.28 0.39 -12.69
CA ASP A 94 -1.29 0.94 -13.61
C ASP A 94 -0.16 1.63 -12.86
N ARG A 95 -0.49 2.35 -11.80
CA ARG A 95 0.51 3.02 -10.99
C ARG A 95 1.42 2.00 -10.29
N LEU A 96 0.84 0.92 -9.77
CA LEU A 96 1.64 -0.12 -9.14
C LEU A 96 2.60 -0.77 -10.13
N ILE A 97 2.13 -1.02 -11.34
CA ILE A 97 2.98 -1.62 -12.37
C ILE A 97 4.12 -0.66 -12.70
N GLU A 98 3.81 0.61 -12.83
CA GLU A 98 4.85 1.59 -13.15
C GLU A 98 5.88 1.70 -12.04
N GLU A 99 5.42 1.67 -10.80
CA GLU A 99 6.33 1.72 -9.67
C GLU A 99 7.23 0.49 -9.64
N ALA A 100 6.67 -0.68 -9.94
CA ALA A 100 7.47 -1.89 -9.98
C ALA A 100 8.52 -1.82 -11.06
N ARG A 101 8.16 -1.26 -12.21
CA ARG A 101 9.13 -1.08 -13.28
C ARG A 101 10.25 -0.12 -12.88
N GLU A 102 9.88 0.94 -12.18
CA GLU A 102 10.86 1.91 -11.75
C GLU A 102 11.85 1.29 -10.78
N ILE A 103 11.34 0.50 -9.85
CA ILE A 103 12.20 -0.16 -8.88
C ILE A 103 13.14 -1.12 -9.61
N ARG A 104 12.61 -1.86 -10.56
CA ARG A 104 13.42 -2.81 -11.30
C ARG A 104 14.51 -2.09 -12.09
N ARG A 105 14.17 -0.96 -12.67
CA ARG A 105 15.16 -0.18 -13.42
C ARG A 105 16.28 0.30 -12.52
N ARG A 106 15.93 0.78 -11.33
CA ARG A 106 16.94 1.24 -10.39
C ARG A 106 17.86 0.12 -9.96
N GLU A 107 17.29 -1.04 -9.71
CA GLU A 107 18.11 -2.17 -9.28
C GLU A 107 19.00 -2.65 -10.42
N ALA A 108 18.50 -2.62 -11.63
CA ALA A 108 19.32 -3.01 -12.76
C ALA A 108 20.49 -2.06 -12.92
N SER A 109 20.24 -0.78 -12.77
CA SER A 109 21.34 0.19 -12.86
C SER A 109 22.39 -0.06 -11.80
N ARG A 110 21.93 -0.36 -10.60
CA ARG A 110 22.84 -0.61 -9.50
C ARG A 110 23.68 -1.83 -9.76
N ILE A 111 23.06 -2.87 -10.28
CA ILE A 111 23.77 -4.12 -10.58
C ILE A 111 24.82 -3.89 -11.62
N VAL A 112 24.53 -3.05 -12.57
CA VAL A 112 25.44 -2.83 -13.68
C VAL A 112 26.65 -2.05 -13.29
N VAL A 113 26.62 -1.40 -12.18
CA VAL A 113 27.74 -0.60 -11.76
C VAL A 113 28.96 -1.41 -11.82
N PRO A 114 29.88 -1.01 -12.64
CA PRO A 114 31.05 -1.78 -12.86
C PRO A 114 31.90 -1.83 -11.68
N GLY A 115 32.63 -2.71 -11.66
CA GLY A 115 33.48 -2.83 -10.69
C GLY A 115 32.81 -2.98 -9.47
N GLY A 116 31.80 -2.82 -9.66
CA GLY A 116 31.10 -2.91 -8.62
C GLY A 116 31.41 -3.98 -7.92
N PRO A 117 31.58 -3.91 -7.20
CA PRO A 117 31.82 -4.87 -6.45
C PRO A 117 30.76 -5.70 -6.44
N LEU A 118 30.41 -5.79 -6.76
CA LEU A 118 29.62 -6.64 -6.78
C LEU A 118 29.52 -7.30 -5.79
N PRO A 119 29.27 -7.24 -5.25
CA PRO A 119 29.24 -7.82 -4.23
C PRO A 119 28.81 -8.93 -4.31
N GLY A 120 28.83 -9.12 -4.19
CA GLY A 120 28.61 -10.09 -4.19
C GLY A 120 28.68 -10.59 -4.89
N ALA A 121 28.88 -10.33 -5.07
CA ALA A 121 29.14 -10.85 -5.65
C ALA A 121 29.58 -11.47 -5.43
N GLY A 122 29.59 -11.53 -5.10
CA GLY A 122 30.06 -12.12 -4.88
C GLY A 122 29.93 -12.64 -4.94
N GLY A 123 29.64 -12.71 -4.80
CA GLY A 123 29.78 -13.51 -4.75
C GLY A 123 29.66 -14.09 -5.13
N MET A 124 29.59 -14.26 -5.05
CA MET A 124 29.82 -15.07 -5.30
C MET A 124 30.19 -15.58 -5.62
N PRO A 125 30.05 -15.75 -5.56
CA PRO A 125 30.62 -16.49 -5.74
C PRO A 125 30.89 -16.94 -5.97
N GLY A 126 30.71 -17.09 -5.93
CA GLY A 126 31.23 -17.86 -5.98
C GLY A 126 31.25 -18.24 -6.29
N GLY A 127 31.21 -18.25 -6.20
CA GLY A 127 31.60 -18.98 -6.30
C GLY A 127 31.59 -19.32 -6.58
N GLY A 128 31.65 -19.36 -6.44
CA GLY A 128 32.09 -20.08 -6.42
C GLY A 128 32.13 -20.50 -6.69
N ILE A 129 32.09 -20.52 -6.55
CA ILE A 129 32.57 -21.08 -6.55
C ILE A 129 32.79 -21.59 -6.82
N LEU A 130 32.65 -21.65 -6.49
CA LEU A 130 33.23 -22.25 -6.48
C LEU A 130 33.52 -22.74 -6.69
N GLY A 131 33.52 -22.82 -6.64
CA GLY A 131 34.15 -23.56 -6.60
C GLY A 131 34.39 -23.92 -6.86
N GLY A 132 34.40 -23.96 -6.64
CA GLY A 132 34.94 -24.65 -6.60
C GLY A 132 35.14 -25.03 -6.83
N GLY A 133 35.13 -25.13 -6.68
CA GLY A 133 35.61 -25.87 -6.64
C GLY A 133 35.66 -26.33 -6.86
N GLY A 134 35.63 -26.34 -6.77
CA GLY A 134 35.90 -26.99 -6.68
C GLY A 134 35.78 -27.55 -6.89
N ARG A 135 35.77 -27.72 -6.73
CA ARG A 135 35.88 -28.26 -6.66
C ARG A 135 35.91 -29.05 -6.88
N ARG A 136 35.75 -29.25 -6.85
CA ARG A 136 35.91 -29.99 -6.70
C ARG A 136 36.31 -30.56 -6.71
#